data_e8ce05e5ca2627e7836f65eb2b37e8d7
#
_entry.id   e8ce05e5ca2627e7836f65eb2b37e8d7
#
_cell.length_a   1.000
_cell.length_b   1.000
_cell.length_c   1.000
_cell.angle_alpha   90.00
_cell.angle_beta   90.00
_cell.angle_gamma   90.00
#
_symmetry.space_group_name_H-M   'P 1'
#
loop_
_entity.id
_entity.type
_entity.pdbx_description
1 polymer ?
#
loop_
_entity_poly.entity_id
_entity_poly.type
_entity_poly.pdbx_seq_one_letter_code
_entity_poly.pdbx_strand_id
1 'polypeptide(L)' 'SRTDTPGHTAVPDFTGMSVPEAIEAARQAGVRPALEGTGRAVGQSPGPGPAADGARVRIQFEPPG' A
#
# COMPACT_ATOMS: atom_id res chain seq x y z
N SER A 1 2.21 -4.70 20.17
CA SER A 1 1.76 -4.50 20.03
C SER A 1 0.92 -4.17 19.81
N ARG A 2 0.57 -4.08 19.86
CA ARG A 2 -0.14 -3.61 19.59
C ARG A 2 -1.22 -4.02 19.77
N THR A 3 -1.82 -3.71 20.19
CA THR A 3 -2.90 -3.98 20.33
C THR A 3 -3.72 -3.62 19.38
N ASP A 4 -4.13 -4.29 18.61
CA ASP A 4 -4.80 -3.90 17.53
C ASP A 4 -6.19 -3.64 17.79
N THR A 5 -6.65 -2.54 17.33
CA THR A 5 -8.06 -2.23 17.35
C THR A 5 -8.70 -2.91 16.19
N PRO A 6 -9.66 -3.77 16.41
CA PRO A 6 -10.30 -4.46 15.29
C PRO A 6 -10.87 -3.49 14.29
N GLY A 7 -10.64 -3.76 13.02
CA GLY A 7 -11.13 -2.91 11.97
C GLY A 7 -10.25 -1.74 11.64
N HIS A 8 -9.17 -1.58 12.37
CA HIS A 8 -8.22 -0.54 12.05
C HIS A 8 -7.01 -1.11 11.36
N THR A 9 -6.54 -0.40 10.37
CA THR A 9 -5.32 -0.77 9.69
C THR A 9 -4.62 0.52 9.30
N ALA A 10 -3.37 0.40 8.95
CA ALA A 10 -2.60 1.56 8.51
C ALA A 10 -2.13 1.31 7.09
N VAL A 11 -2.36 2.28 6.22
CA VAL A 11 -1.87 2.23 4.86
C VAL A 11 -0.40 2.57 4.89
N PRO A 12 0.49 1.68 4.42
CA PRO A 12 1.90 1.99 4.40
C PRO A 12 2.25 2.98 3.30
N ASP A 13 3.45 3.52 3.38
CA ASP A 13 3.97 4.38 2.33
C ASP A 13 4.64 3.48 1.31
N PHE A 14 3.99 3.31 0.16
CA PHE A 14 4.50 2.43 -0.88
C PHE A 14 5.53 3.09 -1.78
N THR A 15 5.72 4.40 -1.66
CA THR A 15 6.60 5.14 -2.55
C THR A 15 8.00 4.54 -2.55
N GLY A 16 8.53 4.28 -3.73
CA GLY A 16 9.85 3.70 -3.89
C GLY A 16 9.89 2.18 -3.91
N MET A 17 8.78 1.52 -3.60
CA MET A 17 8.75 0.06 -3.60
C MET A 17 8.56 -0.46 -5.00
N SER A 18 9.15 -1.63 -5.27
CA SER A 18 8.86 -2.36 -6.48
C SER A 18 7.46 -2.97 -6.37
N VAL A 19 6.95 -3.50 -7.49
CA VAL A 19 5.63 -4.12 -7.48
C VAL A 19 5.57 -5.27 -6.46
N PRO A 20 6.51 -6.23 -6.45
CA PRO A 20 6.44 -7.31 -5.45
C PRO A 20 6.55 -6.80 -4.02
N GLU A 21 7.38 -5.79 -3.79
CA GLU A 21 7.49 -5.23 -2.45
C GLU A 21 6.19 -4.59 -1.99
N ALA A 22 5.54 -3.88 -2.91
CA ALA A 22 4.28 -3.23 -2.58
C ALA A 22 3.19 -4.26 -2.29
N ILE A 23 3.15 -5.34 -3.06
CA ILE A 23 2.17 -6.39 -2.83
C ILE A 23 2.36 -7.01 -1.44
N GLU A 24 3.60 -7.29 -1.09
CA GLU A 24 3.88 -7.89 0.21
C GLU A 24 3.55 -6.92 1.34
N ALA A 25 3.91 -5.66 1.19
CA ALA A 25 3.60 -4.66 2.20
C ALA A 25 2.10 -4.50 2.39
N ALA A 26 1.35 -4.52 1.29
CA ALA A 26 -0.10 -4.40 1.36
C ALA A 26 -0.70 -5.61 2.06
N ARG A 27 -0.19 -6.80 1.78
CA ARG A 27 -0.69 -7.99 2.41
C ARG A 27 -0.46 -7.96 3.92
N GLN A 28 0.72 -7.53 4.33
CA GLN A 28 1.04 -7.44 5.75
C GLN A 28 0.21 -6.37 6.44
N ALA A 29 -0.11 -5.31 5.74
CA ALA A 29 -0.89 -4.23 6.30
C ALA A 29 -2.39 -4.49 6.29
N GLY A 30 -2.84 -5.51 5.58
CA GLY A 30 -4.26 -5.81 5.51
C GLY A 30 -5.04 -4.91 4.57
N VAL A 31 -4.38 -4.33 3.58
CA VAL A 31 -5.05 -3.51 2.57
C VAL A 31 -5.00 -4.23 1.23
N ARG A 32 -5.85 -3.79 0.31
CA ARG A 32 -5.97 -4.38 -1.01
C ARG A 32 -5.31 -3.47 -2.02
N PRO A 33 -4.20 -3.87 -2.63
CA PRO A 33 -3.54 -3.00 -3.59
C PRO A 33 -4.19 -3.09 -4.96
N ALA A 34 -4.37 -1.94 -5.61
CA ALA A 34 -4.73 -1.85 -6.99
C ALA A 34 -3.52 -1.28 -7.72
N LEU A 35 -2.86 -2.11 -8.51
CA LEU A 35 -1.57 -1.76 -9.08
C LEU A 35 -1.75 -1.19 -10.47
N GLU A 36 -1.09 -0.07 -10.73
CA GLU A 36 -1.12 0.57 -12.04
C GLU A 36 0.30 0.84 -12.49
N GLY A 37 0.67 0.33 -13.65
CA GLY A 37 1.98 0.55 -14.19
C GLY A 37 2.99 -0.47 -13.71
N THR A 38 4.26 -0.19 -13.95
CA THR A 38 5.35 -1.06 -13.56
C THR A 38 6.52 -0.22 -13.09
N GLY A 39 7.47 -0.87 -12.43
CA GLY A 39 8.66 -0.20 -11.96
C GLY A 39 8.60 0.06 -10.48
N ARG A 40 8.71 1.34 -10.12
CA ARG A 40 8.67 1.70 -8.71
C ARG A 40 7.47 2.57 -8.43
N ALA A 41 6.95 2.46 -7.23
CA ALA A 41 5.79 3.24 -6.84
C ALA A 41 6.15 4.71 -6.74
N VAL A 42 5.36 5.53 -7.42
CA VAL A 42 5.56 6.98 -7.41
C VAL A 42 4.39 7.71 -6.78
N GLY A 43 3.29 7.02 -6.54
CA GLY A 43 2.15 7.63 -5.89
C GLY A 43 1.17 6.58 -5.42
N GLN A 44 0.30 6.98 -4.53
CA GLN A 44 -0.74 6.10 -4.03
C GLN A 44 -1.93 6.92 -3.56
N SER A 45 -3.06 6.27 -3.50
CA SER A 45 -4.28 6.88 -3.01
C SER A 45 -5.14 5.80 -2.34
N PRO A 46 -5.46 5.95 -1.07
CA PRO A 46 -5.10 7.05 -0.18
C PRO A 46 -3.63 7.03 0.20
N GLY A 47 -3.17 8.13 0.75
CA GLY A 47 -1.81 8.21 1.25
C GLY A 47 -1.64 7.41 2.53
N PRO A 48 -0.41 7.38 3.08
CA PRO A 48 -0.16 6.65 4.31
C PRO A 48 -1.03 7.17 5.44
N GLY A 49 -1.49 6.27 6.27
CA GLY A 49 -2.29 6.66 7.40
C GLY A 49 -3.36 5.64 7.75
N PRO A 50 -4.21 5.98 8.71
CA PRO A 50 -5.24 5.05 9.15
C PRO A 50 -6.25 4.75 8.04
N ALA A 51 -6.74 3.53 8.03
CA ALA A 51 -7.74 3.12 7.06
C ALA A 51 -8.53 1.95 7.61
N ALA A 52 -9.63 1.64 6.97
CA ALA A 52 -10.41 0.48 7.34
C ALA A 52 -9.67 -0.79 6.91
N ASP A 53 -9.91 -1.86 7.64
CA ASP A 53 -9.35 -3.14 7.28
C ASP A 53 -9.87 -3.54 5.90
N GLY A 54 -8.99 -3.99 5.03
CA GLY A 54 -9.35 -4.35 3.67
C GLY A 54 -9.51 -3.16 2.74
N ALA A 55 -9.11 -1.97 3.17
CA ALA A 55 -9.23 -0.79 2.33
C ALA A 55 -8.44 -0.97 1.04
N ARG A 56 -9.00 -0.43 -0.05
CA ARG A 56 -8.33 -0.51 -1.34
C ARG A 56 -7.38 0.68 -1.48
N VAL A 57 -6.17 0.38 -1.91
CA VAL A 57 -5.15 1.41 -2.12
C VAL A 57 -4.69 1.31 -3.56
N ARG A 58 -4.86 2.39 -4.31
CA ARG A 58 -4.33 2.45 -5.67
C ARG A 58 -2.88 2.88 -5.61
N ILE A 59 -2.01 2.13 -6.26
CA ILE A 59 -0.59 2.42 -6.26
C ILE A 59 -0.15 2.58 -7.69
N GLN A 60 0.49 3.70 -7.99
CA GLN A 60 0.95 4.00 -9.33
C GLN A 60 2.44 3.75 -9.42
N PHE A 61 2.84 3.00 -10.42
CA PHE A 61 4.23 2.63 -10.64
C PHE A 61 4.72 3.21 -11.95
N GLU A 62 6.00 3.57 -11.96
CA GLU A 62 6.64 4.05 -13.19
C GLU A 62 7.99 3.38 -13.32
N PRO A 63 8.41 3.05 -14.55
CA PRO A 63 9.73 2.48 -14.74
C PRO A 63 10.80 3.51 -14.44
N PRO A 64 12.00 3.07 -14.05
CA PRO A 64 13.10 4.00 -13.84
C PRO A 64 13.44 4.68 -15.15
N GLY A 65 13.67 5.93 -15.04
CA GLY A 65 13.83 6.73 -16.20
C GLY A 65 15.14 6.90 -16.78
#